data_467a9994ce9feafdccad7ae20b361e69
#
_entry.id   467a9994ce9feafdccad7ae20b361e69
#
_cell.length_a   1.000
_cell.length_b   1.000
_cell.length_c   1.000
_cell.angle_alpha   90.00
_cell.angle_beta   90.00
_cell.angle_gamma   90.00
#
_symmetry.space_group_name_H-M   'P 1'
#
loop_
_entity.id
_entity.type
_entity.pdbx_description
1 polymer ?
#
loop_
_entity_poly.entity_id
_entity_poly.type
_entity_poly.pdbx_seq_one_letter_code
_entity_poly.pdbx_strand_id
1 'polypeptide(L)'
;MRPTNPRPRSLALLAALTVSLCAVPVWTAVQMEAVESEGFADLPTGVHIWYKDTGGSGAPVVFLHAATGSSRVWEDQIPAFTASGHRIITYDRRGFGRTVIDPAGVQPGTGSDDLLALLDHLRVDRFHIVGTAAGGIVALDFALSFPQRLRSLVLANSIGGVQDPDYLELGNRLRPAPQFNAMPPEFRELGPSYRAANPAGTERWKELERTNRSPGPPLPAQTMRSRVTFSSLEGIKVPTLLLTGDADLYAPPAVLRLFAARINGSESVIVPEAGHSAYWEQPEIFNRTVLAFIRKY
;
A
#
# COMPACT_ATOMS: atom_id res chain seq x y z
N MET A 1 42.07 -93.12 34.05
CA MET A 1 40.76 -92.75 33.52
C MET A 1 40.27 -91.55 34.30
N ARG A 2 40.16 -90.40 33.67
CA ARG A 2 39.71 -89.13 34.33
C ARG A 2 38.25 -88.84 33.91
N PRO A 3 37.36 -88.44 34.80
CA PRO A 3 36.02 -88.10 34.46
C PRO A 3 35.93 -86.65 33.96
N THR A 4 35.17 -86.45 32.91
CA THR A 4 34.87 -85.15 32.27
C THR A 4 33.75 -84.42 32.98
N ASN A 5 34.00 -83.15 33.31
CA ASN A 5 33.06 -82.28 34.00
C ASN A 5 32.23 -81.43 32.94
N PRO A 6 30.92 -81.35 33.03
CA PRO A 6 30.12 -80.57 32.11
C PRO A 6 30.03 -79.06 32.56
N ARG A 7 30.22 -78.16 31.65
CA ARG A 7 30.08 -76.73 31.86
C ARG A 7 28.60 -76.29 31.93
N PRO A 8 28.27 -75.29 32.75
CA PRO A 8 26.91 -74.74 32.78
C PRO A 8 26.62 -73.83 31.60
N ARG A 9 25.44 -73.96 31.07
CA ARG A 9 24.89 -73.05 30.01
C ARG A 9 24.36 -71.79 30.65
N SER A 10 24.93 -70.65 30.27
CA SER A 10 24.45 -69.28 30.61
C SER A 10 23.20 -68.93 29.80
N LEU A 11 22.05 -68.72 30.47
CA LEU A 11 20.87 -68.10 29.89
C LEU A 11 21.11 -66.58 29.76
N ALA A 12 21.15 -66.12 28.56
CA ALA A 12 21.10 -64.68 28.32
C ALA A 12 19.63 -64.16 28.27
N LEU A 13 19.28 -63.35 29.27
CA LEU A 13 17.99 -62.65 29.30
C LEU A 13 18.08 -61.45 28.26
N LEU A 14 17.30 -61.54 27.20
CA LEU A 14 17.07 -60.39 26.31
C LEU A 14 15.99 -59.48 26.96
N ALA A 15 16.39 -58.33 27.47
CA ALA A 15 15.46 -57.27 27.86
C ALA A 15 15.03 -56.51 26.61
N ALA A 16 13.79 -56.69 26.19
CA ALA A 16 13.18 -55.89 25.12
C ALA A 16 12.81 -54.48 25.66
N LEU A 17 13.54 -53.45 25.23
CA LEU A 17 13.17 -52.05 25.49
C LEU A 17 12.05 -51.65 24.51
N THR A 18 10.82 -51.56 24.99
CA THR A 18 9.70 -50.95 24.25
C THR A 18 9.81 -49.44 24.36
N VAL A 19 10.27 -48.78 23.28
CA VAL A 19 10.20 -47.34 23.16
C VAL A 19 8.77 -46.96 22.76
N SER A 20 8.03 -46.40 23.73
CA SER A 20 6.70 -45.82 23.48
C SER A 20 6.87 -44.48 22.82
N LEU A 21 6.67 -44.38 21.50
CA LEU A 21 6.57 -43.08 20.79
C LEU A 21 5.24 -42.41 21.20
N CYS A 22 5.31 -41.43 22.09
CA CYS A 22 4.22 -40.49 22.29
C CYS A 22 4.09 -39.63 21.02
N ALA A 23 3.09 -39.91 20.20
CA ALA A 23 2.71 -39.00 19.08
C ALA A 23 2.15 -37.72 19.70
N VAL A 24 2.93 -36.63 19.60
CA VAL A 24 2.45 -35.28 19.90
C VAL A 24 1.50 -34.91 18.78
N PRO A 25 0.23 -34.53 19.05
CA PRO A 25 -0.65 -34.08 18.00
C PRO A 25 -0.10 -32.77 17.43
N VAL A 26 0.31 -32.79 16.17
CA VAL A 26 0.62 -31.57 15.40
C VAL A 26 -0.71 -30.92 15.12
N TRP A 27 -1.05 -29.88 15.89
CA TRP A 27 -2.14 -28.98 15.58
C TRP A 27 -1.69 -28.15 14.37
N THR A 28 -2.05 -28.59 13.17
CA THR A 28 -2.01 -27.72 11.97
C THR A 28 -3.05 -26.62 12.20
N ALA A 29 -2.57 -25.42 12.50
CA ALA A 29 -3.43 -24.25 12.44
C ALA A 29 -3.98 -24.15 11.01
N VAL A 30 -5.26 -24.43 10.85
CA VAL A 30 -5.97 -24.17 9.60
C VAL A 30 -5.95 -22.64 9.46
N GLN A 31 -5.05 -22.12 8.65
CA GLN A 31 -5.08 -20.73 8.22
C GLN A 31 -6.35 -20.58 7.38
N MET A 32 -7.39 -20.00 7.98
CA MET A 32 -8.58 -19.62 7.21
C MET A 32 -8.13 -18.60 6.16
N GLU A 33 -8.23 -18.97 4.89
CA GLU A 33 -8.06 -18.02 3.81
C GLU A 33 -9.09 -16.91 3.96
N ALA A 34 -8.63 -15.65 3.84
CA ALA A 34 -9.55 -14.52 3.83
C ALA A 34 -10.45 -14.63 2.59
N VAL A 35 -11.74 -14.51 2.80
CA VAL A 35 -12.75 -14.55 1.72
C VAL A 35 -12.84 -13.17 1.09
N GLU A 36 -13.07 -13.11 -0.23
CA GLU A 36 -13.36 -11.84 -0.90
C GLU A 36 -14.54 -11.13 -0.21
N SER A 37 -14.35 -9.86 0.11
CA SER A 37 -15.35 -9.03 0.78
C SER A 37 -15.29 -7.60 0.31
N GLU A 38 -16.44 -6.94 0.27
CA GLU A 38 -16.53 -5.50 0.14
C GLU A 38 -17.64 -4.97 1.07
N GLY A 39 -17.48 -3.76 1.56
CA GLY A 39 -18.44 -3.17 2.47
C GLY A 39 -17.87 -2.02 3.27
N PHE A 40 -18.47 -1.79 4.43
CA PHE A 40 -18.08 -0.73 5.33
C PHE A 40 -17.43 -1.30 6.60
N ALA A 41 -16.34 -0.68 7.01
CA ALA A 41 -15.74 -0.86 8.32
C ALA A 41 -16.11 0.34 9.21
N ASP A 42 -16.73 0.06 10.35
CA ASP A 42 -17.06 1.07 11.35
C ASP A 42 -15.81 1.36 12.17
N LEU A 43 -15.23 2.53 12.00
CA LEU A 43 -14.04 2.92 12.71
C LEU A 43 -14.37 3.61 14.04
N PRO A 44 -13.51 3.49 15.07
CA PRO A 44 -13.70 4.14 16.37
C PRO A 44 -13.85 5.66 16.29
N THR A 45 -13.45 6.26 15.17
CA THR A 45 -13.53 7.70 14.91
C THR A 45 -14.88 8.14 14.32
N GLY A 46 -15.89 7.26 14.26
CA GLY A 46 -17.21 7.57 13.69
C GLY A 46 -17.19 7.67 12.16
N VAL A 47 -16.26 6.99 11.51
CA VAL A 47 -16.16 6.91 10.05
C VAL A 47 -16.54 5.51 9.60
N HIS A 48 -17.45 5.42 8.62
CA HIS A 48 -17.79 4.19 7.92
C HIS A 48 -16.95 4.13 6.64
N ILE A 49 -15.75 3.55 6.72
CA ILE A 49 -14.85 3.43 5.57
C ILE A 49 -15.33 2.29 4.68
N TRP A 50 -15.59 2.64 3.41
CA TRP A 50 -15.83 1.63 2.39
C TRP A 50 -14.52 1.03 1.92
N TYR A 51 -14.48 -0.30 1.81
CA TYR A 51 -13.31 -1.05 1.35
C TYR A 51 -13.71 -2.21 0.43
N LYS A 52 -12.74 -2.68 -0.32
CA LYS A 52 -12.76 -3.96 -1.04
C LYS A 52 -11.49 -4.75 -0.69
N ASP A 53 -11.68 -6.03 -0.39
CA ASP A 53 -10.65 -6.99 -0.05
C ASP A 53 -10.84 -8.22 -0.95
N THR A 54 -9.84 -8.57 -1.76
CA THR A 54 -9.94 -9.73 -2.65
C THR A 54 -9.82 -11.07 -1.95
N GLY A 55 -9.51 -11.05 -0.64
CA GLY A 55 -9.25 -12.29 0.09
C GLY A 55 -7.94 -12.97 -0.33
N GLY A 56 -7.82 -14.26 0.05
CA GLY A 56 -6.65 -15.08 -0.22
C GLY A 56 -5.60 -15.07 0.89
N SER A 57 -4.64 -16.01 0.79
CA SER A 57 -3.56 -16.20 1.76
C SER A 57 -2.25 -15.47 1.40
N GLY A 58 -2.22 -14.80 0.24
CA GLY A 58 -1.05 -14.07 -0.23
C GLY A 58 -0.72 -12.85 0.62
N ALA A 59 0.52 -12.37 0.51
CA ALA A 59 0.94 -11.16 1.21
C ALA A 59 0.03 -9.97 0.83
N PRO A 60 -0.56 -9.26 1.81
CA PRO A 60 -1.48 -8.17 1.52
C PRO A 60 -0.77 -6.98 0.87
N VAL A 61 -1.41 -6.42 -0.16
CA VAL A 61 -1.02 -5.15 -0.79
C VAL A 61 -2.17 -4.17 -0.64
N VAL A 62 -1.90 -3.04 -0.03
CA VAL A 62 -2.90 -1.99 0.24
C VAL A 62 -2.65 -0.81 -0.69
N PHE A 63 -3.66 -0.46 -1.47
CA PHE A 63 -3.60 0.65 -2.43
C PHE A 63 -4.32 1.90 -1.92
N LEU A 64 -3.63 3.04 -1.95
CA LEU A 64 -4.13 4.36 -1.53
C LEU A 64 -4.24 5.29 -2.73
N HIS A 65 -5.46 5.65 -3.07
CA HIS A 65 -5.79 6.47 -4.25
C HIS A 65 -5.39 7.94 -4.11
N ALA A 66 -5.22 8.62 -5.26
CA ALA A 66 -5.02 10.05 -5.38
C ALA A 66 -6.24 10.88 -4.91
N ALA A 67 -6.09 12.19 -4.79
CA ALA A 67 -7.20 13.10 -4.51
C ALA A 67 -8.17 13.27 -5.70
N THR A 68 -7.75 12.86 -6.88
CA THR A 68 -8.52 12.85 -8.13
C THR A 68 -9.20 11.49 -8.39
N GLY A 69 -9.17 10.56 -7.43
CA GLY A 69 -9.75 9.24 -7.55
C GLY A 69 -10.40 8.72 -6.27
N SER A 70 -10.90 7.52 -6.34
CA SER A 70 -11.35 6.68 -5.24
C SER A 70 -10.79 5.26 -5.43
N SER A 71 -11.19 4.29 -4.64
CA SER A 71 -10.80 2.87 -4.84
C SER A 71 -11.08 2.35 -6.27
N ARG A 72 -11.96 2.99 -7.00
CA ARG A 72 -12.35 2.62 -8.39
C ARG A 72 -11.23 2.80 -9.42
N VAL A 73 -10.18 3.57 -9.11
CA VAL A 73 -9.07 3.82 -10.04
C VAL A 73 -8.13 2.63 -10.20
N TRP A 74 -8.27 1.59 -9.38
CA TRP A 74 -7.37 0.43 -9.35
C TRP A 74 -7.85 -0.74 -10.23
N GLU A 75 -8.62 -0.45 -11.27
CA GLU A 75 -9.23 -1.46 -12.15
C GLU A 75 -8.19 -2.31 -12.91
N ASP A 76 -7.00 -1.78 -13.20
CA ASP A 76 -5.89 -2.50 -13.83
C ASP A 76 -4.92 -3.17 -12.83
N GLN A 77 -4.87 -2.66 -11.60
CA GLN A 77 -3.96 -3.18 -10.56
C GLN A 77 -4.55 -4.41 -9.87
N ILE A 78 -5.82 -4.36 -9.49
CA ILE A 78 -6.46 -5.45 -8.76
C ILE A 78 -6.28 -6.80 -9.47
N PRO A 79 -6.65 -6.97 -10.77
CA PRO A 79 -6.51 -8.25 -11.43
C PRO A 79 -5.04 -8.69 -11.60
N ALA A 80 -4.12 -7.76 -11.89
CA ALA A 80 -2.72 -8.08 -12.10
C ALA A 80 -2.03 -8.57 -10.81
N PHE A 81 -2.33 -7.93 -9.68
CA PHE A 81 -1.74 -8.30 -8.39
C PHE A 81 -2.39 -9.56 -7.81
N THR A 82 -3.69 -9.74 -7.97
CA THR A 82 -4.40 -10.96 -7.57
C THR A 82 -3.89 -12.17 -8.36
N ALA A 83 -3.72 -12.02 -9.67
CA ALA A 83 -3.14 -13.07 -10.52
C ALA A 83 -1.68 -13.41 -10.14
N SER A 84 -0.99 -12.48 -9.47
CA SER A 84 0.37 -12.69 -8.93
C SER A 84 0.36 -13.29 -7.51
N GLY A 85 -0.82 -13.68 -6.98
CA GLY A 85 -0.97 -14.36 -5.70
C GLY A 85 -1.04 -13.44 -4.48
N HIS A 86 -1.26 -12.14 -4.65
CA HIS A 86 -1.40 -11.19 -3.55
C HIS A 86 -2.87 -11.00 -3.13
N ARG A 87 -3.11 -10.78 -1.85
CA ARG A 87 -4.38 -10.27 -1.32
C ARG A 87 -4.41 -8.76 -1.49
N ILE A 88 -5.42 -8.23 -2.16
CA ILE A 88 -5.50 -6.80 -2.49
C ILE A 88 -6.56 -6.14 -1.63
N ILE A 89 -6.18 -5.03 -0.99
CA ILE A 89 -7.07 -4.19 -0.19
C ILE A 89 -7.05 -2.79 -0.79
N THR A 90 -8.23 -2.31 -1.17
CA THR A 90 -8.46 -0.93 -1.59
C THR A 90 -9.55 -0.32 -0.71
N TYR A 91 -9.51 0.98 -0.49
CA TYR A 91 -10.54 1.66 0.28
C TYR A 91 -10.73 3.10 -0.19
N ASP A 92 -11.90 3.64 0.09
CA ASP A 92 -12.19 5.04 -0.16
C ASP A 92 -11.80 5.88 1.07
N ARG A 93 -10.81 6.77 0.93
CA ARG A 93 -10.38 7.65 2.02
C ARG A 93 -11.51 8.61 2.41
N ARG A 94 -11.46 9.20 3.60
CA ARG A 94 -12.46 10.21 4.04
C ARG A 94 -12.69 11.29 2.99
N GLY A 95 -13.95 11.58 2.69
CA GLY A 95 -14.38 12.56 1.70
C GLY A 95 -14.31 12.05 0.26
N PHE A 96 -14.09 10.75 0.07
CA PHE A 96 -14.00 10.11 -1.25
C PHE A 96 -14.93 8.92 -1.37
N GLY A 97 -15.35 8.67 -2.60
CA GLY A 97 -16.10 7.49 -3.00
C GLY A 97 -17.35 7.25 -2.16
N ARG A 98 -17.42 6.05 -1.61
CA ARG A 98 -18.56 5.56 -0.80
C ARG A 98 -18.39 5.75 0.71
N THR A 99 -17.21 6.16 1.17
CA THR A 99 -16.95 6.38 2.61
C THR A 99 -17.86 7.46 3.16
N VAL A 100 -18.54 7.14 4.26
CA VAL A 100 -19.49 8.02 4.94
C VAL A 100 -18.91 8.46 6.27
N ILE A 101 -19.14 9.72 6.64
CA ILE A 101 -18.75 10.29 7.91
C ILE A 101 -20.02 10.62 8.67
N ASP A 102 -20.13 10.10 9.88
CA ASP A 102 -21.18 10.53 10.79
C ASP A 102 -20.90 11.97 11.23
N PRO A 103 -21.79 12.93 10.93
CA PRO A 103 -21.60 14.32 11.36
C PRO A 103 -21.56 14.50 12.89
N ALA A 104 -22.17 13.58 13.63
CA ALA A 104 -22.16 13.55 15.10
C ALA A 104 -20.96 12.74 15.63
N GLY A 105 -20.19 12.08 14.75
CA GLY A 105 -19.07 11.26 15.11
C GLY A 105 -17.86 12.07 15.60
N VAL A 106 -16.97 11.39 16.32
CA VAL A 106 -15.73 11.99 16.81
C VAL A 106 -14.81 12.35 15.63
N GLN A 107 -14.52 13.63 15.49
CA GLN A 107 -13.54 14.16 14.54
C GLN A 107 -12.45 14.88 15.36
N PRO A 108 -11.24 14.95 14.90
CA PRO A 108 -10.63 14.40 13.71
C PRO A 108 -9.71 13.20 14.00
N GLY A 109 -9.49 12.34 13.01
CA GLY A 109 -8.36 11.40 12.98
C GLY A 109 -7.46 11.76 11.80
N THR A 110 -6.32 11.10 11.70
CA THR A 110 -5.43 11.20 10.55
C THR A 110 -5.74 10.11 9.52
N GLY A 111 -5.29 10.28 8.28
CA GLY A 111 -5.41 9.22 7.27
C GLY A 111 -4.66 7.94 7.66
N SER A 112 -3.57 8.08 8.41
CA SER A 112 -2.80 6.95 8.95
C SER A 112 -3.53 6.21 10.06
N ASP A 113 -4.28 6.92 10.93
CA ASP A 113 -5.10 6.29 11.97
C ASP A 113 -6.28 5.53 11.37
N ASP A 114 -6.93 6.09 10.34
CA ASP A 114 -8.01 5.40 9.62
C ASP A 114 -7.52 4.12 8.95
N LEU A 115 -6.37 4.19 8.28
CA LEU A 115 -5.77 3.02 7.65
C LEU A 115 -5.41 1.95 8.68
N LEU A 116 -4.81 2.33 9.81
CA LEU A 116 -4.48 1.40 10.88
C LEU A 116 -5.74 0.70 11.39
N ALA A 117 -6.80 1.46 11.70
CA ALA A 117 -8.04 0.91 12.22
C ALA A 117 -8.75 -0.01 11.20
N LEU A 118 -8.73 0.34 9.91
CA LEU A 118 -9.24 -0.53 8.85
C LEU A 118 -8.47 -1.87 8.81
N LEU A 119 -7.15 -1.82 8.85
CA LEU A 119 -6.32 -3.03 8.76
C LEU A 119 -6.42 -3.91 10.01
N ASP A 120 -6.63 -3.31 11.19
CA ASP A 120 -6.92 -4.05 12.41
C ASP A 120 -8.29 -4.73 12.33
N HIS A 121 -9.31 -4.06 11.78
CA HIS A 121 -10.62 -4.65 11.48
C HIS A 121 -10.50 -5.86 10.53
N LEU A 122 -9.67 -5.75 9.49
CA LEU A 122 -9.41 -6.81 8.50
C LEU A 122 -8.41 -7.87 8.99
N ARG A 123 -7.88 -7.73 10.20
CA ARG A 123 -6.85 -8.61 10.80
C ARG A 123 -5.61 -8.75 9.94
N VAL A 124 -5.18 -7.62 9.35
CA VAL A 124 -3.96 -7.53 8.55
C VAL A 124 -2.85 -6.97 9.42
N ASP A 125 -1.87 -7.81 9.74
CA ASP A 125 -0.73 -7.41 10.58
C ASP A 125 0.35 -6.67 9.78
N ARG A 126 0.91 -7.31 8.75
CA ARG A 126 1.97 -6.72 7.91
C ARG A 126 1.61 -6.79 6.43
N PHE A 127 1.88 -5.69 5.71
CA PHE A 127 1.45 -5.52 4.34
C PHE A 127 2.44 -4.66 3.53
N HIS A 128 2.32 -4.71 2.19
CA HIS A 128 2.93 -3.75 1.28
C HIS A 128 1.97 -2.58 1.09
N ILE A 129 2.46 -1.36 1.18
CA ILE A 129 1.64 -0.15 0.95
C ILE A 129 2.03 0.50 -0.38
N VAL A 130 1.05 0.82 -1.20
CA VAL A 130 1.22 1.50 -2.49
C VAL A 130 0.35 2.75 -2.48
N GLY A 131 0.98 3.91 -2.40
CA GLY A 131 0.27 5.19 -2.39
C GLY A 131 0.61 6.04 -3.60
N THR A 132 -0.42 6.54 -4.31
CA THR A 132 -0.23 7.49 -5.41
C THR A 132 -0.69 8.88 -5.02
N ALA A 133 0.05 9.92 -5.46
CA ALA A 133 -0.28 11.33 -5.22
C ALA A 133 -0.60 11.63 -3.75
N ALA A 134 -1.82 12.06 -3.44
CA ALA A 134 -2.28 12.28 -2.06
C ALA A 134 -2.36 10.99 -1.23
N GLY A 135 -2.58 9.83 -1.84
CA GLY A 135 -2.45 8.53 -1.18
C GLY A 135 -1.01 8.25 -0.76
N GLY A 136 -0.03 8.72 -1.53
CA GLY A 136 1.38 8.66 -1.17
C GLY A 136 1.74 9.50 0.05
N ILE A 137 1.04 10.62 0.29
CA ILE A 137 1.19 11.41 1.53
C ILE A 137 0.78 10.57 2.75
N VAL A 138 -0.38 9.91 2.68
CA VAL A 138 -0.84 9.02 3.76
C VAL A 138 0.09 7.81 3.92
N ALA A 139 0.56 7.22 2.82
CA ALA A 139 1.48 6.09 2.87
C ALA A 139 2.82 6.44 3.55
N LEU A 140 3.34 7.63 3.27
CA LEU A 140 4.58 8.13 3.89
C LEU A 140 4.40 8.46 5.37
N ASP A 141 3.29 9.13 5.74
CA ASP A 141 2.94 9.39 7.13
C ASP A 141 2.75 8.07 7.90
N PHE A 142 2.12 7.07 7.29
CA PHE A 142 1.98 5.73 7.87
C PHE A 142 3.33 5.04 8.08
N ALA A 143 4.24 5.14 7.11
CA ALA A 143 5.57 4.54 7.22
C ALA A 143 6.42 5.16 8.34
N LEU A 144 6.24 6.45 8.61
CA LEU A 144 6.90 7.15 9.72
C LEU A 144 6.24 6.81 11.07
N SER A 145 4.92 6.60 11.09
CA SER A 145 4.14 6.39 12.31
C SER A 145 4.10 4.92 12.76
N PHE A 146 4.04 3.99 11.81
CA PHE A 146 3.81 2.55 12.04
C PHE A 146 4.74 1.66 11.18
N PRO A 147 6.07 1.90 11.16
CA PRO A 147 6.99 1.20 10.25
C PRO A 147 6.97 -0.33 10.43
N GLN A 148 6.68 -0.83 11.63
CA GLN A 148 6.62 -2.26 11.94
C GLN A 148 5.47 -2.99 11.23
N ARG A 149 4.44 -2.27 10.79
CA ARG A 149 3.30 -2.82 10.05
C ARG A 149 3.61 -3.01 8.55
N LEU A 150 4.72 -2.46 8.06
CA LEU A 150 5.05 -2.48 6.65
C LEU A 150 6.06 -3.56 6.29
N ARG A 151 5.81 -4.24 5.16
CA ARG A 151 6.79 -5.04 4.43
C ARG A 151 7.60 -4.17 3.48
N SER A 152 6.93 -3.27 2.77
CA SER A 152 7.55 -2.28 1.89
C SER A 152 6.62 -1.09 1.66
N LEU A 153 7.21 0.01 1.18
CA LEU A 153 6.55 1.26 0.83
C LEU A 153 6.76 1.56 -0.66
N VAL A 154 5.69 1.85 -1.39
CA VAL A 154 5.75 2.39 -2.75
C VAL A 154 5.13 3.79 -2.75
N LEU A 155 5.94 4.79 -3.09
CA LEU A 155 5.50 6.17 -3.30
C LEU A 155 5.48 6.44 -4.80
N ALA A 156 4.29 6.52 -5.37
CA ALA A 156 4.10 6.77 -6.79
C ALA A 156 3.54 8.17 -7.01
N ASN A 157 4.18 8.94 -7.89
CA ASN A 157 3.68 10.26 -8.32
C ASN A 157 3.30 11.17 -7.12
N SER A 158 4.10 11.21 -6.05
CA SER A 158 3.71 11.89 -4.82
C SER A 158 4.72 12.96 -4.39
N ILE A 159 4.18 14.07 -3.91
CA ILE A 159 4.95 15.13 -3.24
C ILE A 159 5.21 14.83 -1.75
N GLY A 160 4.73 13.69 -1.24
CA GLY A 160 5.00 13.17 0.10
C GLY A 160 4.50 14.01 1.27
N GLY A 161 3.95 15.19 1.06
CA GLY A 161 3.48 16.07 2.14
C GLY A 161 4.60 16.70 2.99
N VAL A 162 5.81 16.79 2.44
CA VAL A 162 7.00 17.37 3.11
C VAL A 162 6.79 18.83 3.43
N GLN A 163 7.10 19.23 4.68
CA GLN A 163 6.83 20.55 5.27
C GLN A 163 8.07 21.47 5.36
N ASP A 164 9.17 21.10 4.72
CA ASP A 164 10.36 21.95 4.68
C ASP A 164 10.07 23.21 3.85
N PRO A 165 10.41 24.41 4.34
CA PRO A 165 10.08 25.68 3.66
C PRO A 165 10.60 25.76 2.23
N ASP A 166 11.84 25.36 1.99
CA ASP A 166 12.46 25.37 0.66
C ASP A 166 11.74 24.44 -0.33
N TYR A 167 11.24 23.30 0.18
CA TYR A 167 10.47 22.35 -0.62
C TYR A 167 9.07 22.88 -0.96
N LEU A 168 8.43 23.56 -0.01
CA LEU A 168 7.14 24.22 -0.25
C LEU A 168 7.29 25.35 -1.28
N GLU A 169 8.36 26.14 -1.18
CA GLU A 169 8.67 27.17 -2.15
C GLU A 169 8.96 26.59 -3.55
N LEU A 170 9.73 25.50 -3.63
CA LEU A 170 9.93 24.76 -4.88
C LEU A 170 8.57 24.33 -5.47
N GLY A 171 7.69 23.79 -4.64
CA GLY A 171 6.34 23.40 -5.03
C GLY A 171 5.54 24.54 -5.64
N ASN A 172 5.62 25.73 -5.06
CA ASN A 172 4.95 26.92 -5.57
C ASN A 172 5.54 27.37 -6.92
N ARG A 173 6.85 27.24 -7.13
CA ARG A 173 7.47 27.55 -8.42
C ARG A 173 7.13 26.54 -9.51
N LEU A 174 7.06 25.25 -9.17
CA LEU A 174 6.68 24.19 -10.12
C LEU A 174 5.20 24.28 -10.51
N ARG A 175 4.35 24.73 -9.61
CA ARG A 175 2.89 24.80 -9.78
C ARG A 175 2.38 26.19 -9.41
N PRO A 176 2.71 27.21 -10.22
CA PRO A 176 2.32 28.58 -9.89
C PRO A 176 0.80 28.74 -9.91
N ALA A 177 0.22 29.00 -8.75
CA ALA A 177 -1.18 29.38 -8.62
C ALA A 177 -1.37 30.87 -8.99
N PRO A 178 -2.52 31.27 -9.59
CA PRO A 178 -3.70 30.46 -9.89
C PRO A 178 -3.63 29.66 -11.21
N GLN A 179 -2.64 29.90 -12.07
CA GLN A 179 -2.59 29.38 -13.44
C GLN A 179 -2.63 27.85 -13.48
N PHE A 180 -1.83 27.20 -12.63
CA PHE A 180 -1.82 25.75 -12.55
C PHE A 180 -3.19 25.19 -12.17
N ASN A 181 -3.85 25.83 -11.19
CA ASN A 181 -5.16 25.36 -10.70
C ASN A 181 -6.29 25.61 -11.72
N ALA A 182 -6.12 26.55 -12.64
CA ALA A 182 -7.09 26.84 -13.69
C ALA A 182 -7.05 25.83 -14.85
N MET A 183 -5.99 25.02 -14.97
CA MET A 183 -5.94 23.97 -15.99
C MET A 183 -6.97 22.88 -15.69
N PRO A 184 -7.62 22.30 -16.71
CA PRO A 184 -8.48 21.12 -16.52
C PRO A 184 -7.73 19.97 -15.82
N PRO A 185 -8.40 19.18 -14.98
CA PRO A 185 -7.74 18.12 -14.20
C PRO A 185 -6.93 17.16 -15.07
N GLU A 186 -7.46 16.74 -16.21
CA GLU A 186 -6.78 15.82 -17.13
C GLU A 186 -5.47 16.37 -17.71
N PHE A 187 -5.32 17.69 -17.79
CA PHE A 187 -4.07 18.32 -18.25
C PHE A 187 -3.02 18.38 -17.15
N ARG A 188 -3.45 18.42 -15.90
CA ARG A 188 -2.54 18.41 -14.74
C ARG A 188 -2.08 17.01 -14.37
N GLU A 189 -2.96 16.03 -14.58
CA GLU A 189 -2.80 14.67 -14.04
C GLU A 189 -2.29 13.68 -15.10
N LEU A 190 -2.75 13.80 -16.35
CA LEU A 190 -2.42 12.87 -17.41
C LEU A 190 -1.36 13.44 -18.37
N GLY A 191 -0.40 12.63 -18.73
CA GLY A 191 0.64 12.98 -19.70
C GLY A 191 0.06 13.27 -21.10
N PRO A 192 0.71 14.14 -21.88
CA PRO A 192 0.21 14.51 -23.21
C PRO A 192 0.14 13.31 -24.17
N SER A 193 1.11 12.40 -24.08
CA SER A 193 1.14 11.18 -24.91
C SER A 193 -0.09 10.31 -24.66
N TYR A 194 -0.44 10.08 -23.37
CA TYR A 194 -1.63 9.29 -23.02
C TYR A 194 -2.92 9.93 -23.51
N ARG A 195 -3.10 11.24 -23.27
CA ARG A 195 -4.31 11.96 -23.73
C ARG A 195 -4.49 11.91 -25.25
N ALA A 196 -3.39 11.97 -26.00
CA ALA A 196 -3.42 11.88 -27.45
C ALA A 196 -3.67 10.45 -27.95
N ALA A 197 -3.02 9.46 -27.35
CA ALA A 197 -3.09 8.08 -27.81
C ALA A 197 -4.34 7.32 -27.32
N ASN A 198 -4.91 7.72 -26.16
CA ASN A 198 -6.05 7.05 -25.54
C ASN A 198 -7.16 8.03 -25.11
N PRO A 199 -7.90 8.62 -26.06
CA PRO A 199 -9.02 9.52 -25.74
C PRO A 199 -10.11 8.85 -24.88
N ALA A 200 -10.41 7.58 -25.13
CA ALA A 200 -11.43 6.84 -24.36
C ALA A 200 -11.00 6.65 -22.91
N GLY A 201 -9.74 6.27 -22.66
CA GLY A 201 -9.17 6.17 -21.33
C GLY A 201 -9.12 7.52 -20.59
N THR A 202 -8.85 8.61 -21.33
CA THR A 202 -8.91 9.97 -20.79
C THR A 202 -10.33 10.33 -20.33
N GLU A 203 -11.38 10.07 -21.14
CA GLU A 203 -12.76 10.31 -20.74
C GLU A 203 -13.19 9.43 -19.55
N ARG A 204 -12.74 8.17 -19.52
CA ARG A 204 -12.99 7.27 -18.38
C ARG A 204 -12.35 7.83 -17.09
N TRP A 205 -11.11 8.30 -17.16
CA TRP A 205 -10.42 8.92 -16.03
C TRP A 205 -11.18 10.17 -15.54
N LYS A 206 -11.62 11.05 -16.46
CA LYS A 206 -12.42 12.26 -16.14
C LYS A 206 -13.73 11.90 -15.44
N GLU A 207 -14.40 10.82 -15.86
CA GLU A 207 -15.60 10.36 -15.18
C GLU A 207 -15.32 9.92 -13.75
N LEU A 208 -14.25 9.15 -13.53
CA LEU A 208 -13.82 8.72 -12.21
C LEU A 208 -13.44 9.91 -11.32
N GLU A 209 -12.72 10.89 -11.87
CA GLU A 209 -12.35 12.13 -11.17
C GLU A 209 -13.59 12.92 -10.76
N ARG A 210 -14.54 13.16 -11.66
CA ARG A 210 -15.77 13.92 -11.40
C ARG A 210 -16.68 13.27 -10.35
N THR A 211 -16.60 11.93 -10.19
CA THR A 211 -17.47 11.16 -9.30
C THR A 211 -16.73 10.61 -8.07
N ASN A 212 -15.54 11.12 -7.79
CA ASN A 212 -14.67 10.57 -6.74
C ASN A 212 -15.00 11.04 -5.33
N ARG A 213 -15.80 12.09 -5.17
CA ARG A 213 -16.12 12.66 -3.85
C ARG A 213 -17.32 11.98 -3.22
N SER A 214 -17.25 11.80 -1.90
CA SER A 214 -18.42 11.38 -1.12
C SER A 214 -19.52 12.45 -1.21
N PRO A 215 -20.79 12.05 -1.16
CA PRO A 215 -21.89 13.00 -1.04
C PRO A 215 -21.77 13.85 0.23
N GLY A 216 -22.14 15.11 0.13
CA GLY A 216 -22.15 16.02 1.29
C GLY A 216 -21.22 17.23 1.12
N PRO A 217 -21.08 18.07 2.16
CA PRO A 217 -20.21 19.22 2.12
C PRO A 217 -18.72 18.78 2.09
N PRO A 218 -17.83 19.60 1.48
CA PRO A 218 -16.40 19.33 1.52
C PRO A 218 -15.91 19.19 2.97
N LEU A 219 -15.12 18.15 3.22
CA LEU A 219 -14.52 17.92 4.51
C LEU A 219 -13.20 18.67 4.66
N PRO A 220 -12.83 19.09 5.87
CA PRO A 220 -11.50 19.56 6.14
C PRO A 220 -10.46 18.52 5.75
N ALA A 221 -9.31 18.96 5.24
CA ALA A 221 -8.19 18.07 4.99
C ALA A 221 -7.75 17.41 6.30
N GLN A 222 -7.56 16.10 6.28
CA GLN A 222 -6.99 15.40 7.43
C GLN A 222 -5.54 15.85 7.64
N THR A 223 -5.19 16.06 8.90
CA THR A 223 -3.80 16.29 9.28
C THR A 223 -2.99 15.01 9.16
N MET A 224 -1.69 15.13 9.01
CA MET A 224 -0.76 14.01 9.15
C MET A 224 -0.50 13.74 10.64
N ARG A 225 -0.29 12.48 10.99
CA ARG A 225 0.08 12.06 12.34
C ARG A 225 1.51 12.50 12.67
N SER A 226 2.41 12.39 11.70
CA SER A 226 3.81 12.77 11.82
C SER A 226 4.07 14.08 11.07
N ARG A 227 5.00 14.88 11.59
CA ARG A 227 5.54 16.00 10.80
C ARG A 227 6.53 15.44 9.79
N VAL A 228 6.12 15.40 8.52
CA VAL A 228 6.98 14.94 7.43
C VAL A 228 7.96 16.04 7.03
N THR A 229 9.26 15.76 7.19
CA THR A 229 10.37 16.63 6.78
C THR A 229 11.43 15.80 6.08
N PHE A 230 12.32 16.42 5.32
CA PHE A 230 13.44 15.69 4.73
C PHE A 230 14.30 14.98 5.78
N SER A 231 14.48 15.57 6.95
CA SER A 231 15.15 14.92 8.07
C SER A 231 14.43 13.67 8.58
N SER A 232 13.07 13.69 8.62
CA SER A 232 12.32 12.51 9.04
C SER A 232 12.40 11.37 8.00
N LEU A 233 12.56 11.70 6.70
CA LEU A 233 12.72 10.69 5.64
C LEU A 233 14.01 9.88 5.79
N GLU A 234 15.08 10.46 6.31
CA GLU A 234 16.36 9.78 6.56
C GLU A 234 16.22 8.64 7.59
N GLY A 235 15.19 8.73 8.43
CA GLY A 235 14.84 7.71 9.42
C GLY A 235 14.10 6.49 8.85
N ILE A 236 13.60 6.55 7.63
CA ILE A 236 12.84 5.44 7.01
C ILE A 236 13.77 4.25 6.77
N LYS A 237 13.40 3.09 7.35
CA LYS A 237 14.12 1.81 7.18
C LYS A 237 13.31 0.78 6.40
N VAL A 238 12.05 1.09 6.14
CA VAL A 238 11.18 0.25 5.33
C VAL A 238 11.69 0.25 3.89
N PRO A 239 11.86 -0.92 3.24
CA PRO A 239 12.20 -0.99 1.83
C PRO A 239 11.27 -0.11 1.01
N THR A 240 11.84 0.81 0.22
CA THR A 240 11.06 1.87 -0.44
C THR A 240 11.32 1.91 -1.94
N LEU A 241 10.24 1.91 -2.73
CA LEU A 241 10.26 2.23 -4.15
C LEU A 241 9.67 3.63 -4.36
N LEU A 242 10.39 4.45 -5.08
CA LEU A 242 9.96 5.77 -5.57
C LEU A 242 9.66 5.67 -7.07
N LEU A 243 8.47 6.08 -7.48
CA LEU A 243 8.05 6.02 -8.88
C LEU A 243 7.41 7.33 -9.31
N THR A 244 7.73 7.83 -10.49
CA THR A 244 7.03 8.97 -11.10
C THR A 244 7.02 8.87 -12.61
N GLY A 245 6.13 9.60 -13.26
CA GLY A 245 6.15 9.81 -14.71
C GLY A 245 7.16 10.87 -15.11
N ASP A 246 7.74 10.77 -16.31
CA ASP A 246 8.64 11.80 -16.82
C ASP A 246 7.92 13.10 -17.22
N ALA A 247 6.61 13.01 -17.49
CA ALA A 247 5.73 14.15 -17.77
C ALA A 247 4.87 14.59 -16.56
N ASP A 248 5.21 14.14 -15.33
CA ASP A 248 4.48 14.49 -14.11
C ASP A 248 4.67 15.98 -13.76
N LEU A 249 3.57 16.73 -13.73
CA LEU A 249 3.59 18.15 -13.39
C LEU A 249 3.60 18.44 -11.89
N TYR A 250 3.21 17.48 -11.04
CA TYR A 250 3.18 17.63 -9.57
C TYR A 250 4.48 17.18 -8.93
N ALA A 251 4.92 15.98 -9.29
CA ALA A 251 6.08 15.31 -8.74
C ALA A 251 7.06 14.91 -9.87
N PRO A 252 7.61 15.87 -10.63
CA PRO A 252 8.50 15.56 -11.74
C PRO A 252 9.74 14.78 -11.26
N PRO A 253 10.55 14.19 -12.17
CA PRO A 253 11.75 13.44 -11.81
C PRO A 253 12.73 14.20 -10.90
N ALA A 254 12.72 15.52 -10.93
CA ALA A 254 13.51 16.35 -10.01
C ALA A 254 13.05 16.19 -8.55
N VAL A 255 11.75 16.12 -8.31
CA VAL A 255 11.17 15.88 -6.98
C VAL A 255 11.48 14.45 -6.53
N LEU A 256 11.31 13.44 -7.39
CA LEU A 256 11.68 12.05 -7.07
C LEU A 256 13.14 11.95 -6.61
N ARG A 257 14.08 12.65 -7.28
CA ARG A 257 15.49 12.66 -6.87
C ARG A 257 15.73 13.26 -5.48
N LEU A 258 14.94 14.26 -5.07
CA LEU A 258 15.02 14.82 -3.71
C LEU A 258 14.66 13.77 -2.64
N PHE A 259 13.62 12.98 -2.90
CA PHE A 259 13.23 11.87 -2.02
C PHE A 259 14.27 10.75 -2.01
N ALA A 260 14.76 10.36 -3.17
CA ALA A 260 15.79 9.32 -3.30
C ALA A 260 17.08 9.68 -2.56
N ALA A 261 17.45 10.95 -2.54
CA ALA A 261 18.60 11.44 -1.80
C ALA A 261 18.42 11.41 -0.26
N ARG A 262 17.18 11.22 0.24
CA ARG A 262 16.84 11.24 1.67
C ARG A 262 16.42 9.89 2.22
N ILE A 263 15.81 9.04 1.38
CA ILE A 263 15.39 7.69 1.79
C ILE A 263 16.49 6.71 1.38
N ASN A 264 17.38 6.42 2.32
CA ASN A 264 18.55 5.58 2.08
C ASN A 264 18.14 4.17 1.61
N GLY A 265 18.75 3.69 0.52
CA GLY A 265 18.48 2.38 -0.04
C GLY A 265 17.17 2.29 -0.82
N SER A 266 16.49 3.41 -1.09
CA SER A 266 15.32 3.42 -1.97
C SER A 266 15.70 3.11 -3.42
N GLU A 267 14.80 2.36 -4.09
CA GLU A 267 14.85 2.18 -5.55
C GLU A 267 14.05 3.31 -6.21
N SER A 268 14.45 3.72 -7.42
CA SER A 268 13.76 4.79 -8.15
C SER A 268 13.49 4.40 -9.58
N VAL A 269 12.27 4.65 -10.05
CA VAL A 269 11.84 4.39 -11.43
C VAL A 269 11.12 5.61 -12.00
N ILE A 270 11.50 6.02 -13.20
CA ILE A 270 10.79 7.03 -13.98
C ILE A 270 10.06 6.29 -15.10
N VAL A 271 8.73 6.43 -15.15
CA VAL A 271 7.88 5.82 -16.16
C VAL A 271 7.81 6.73 -17.38
N PRO A 272 8.26 6.28 -18.55
CA PRO A 272 8.29 7.11 -19.74
C PRO A 272 6.87 7.49 -20.19
N GLU A 273 6.73 8.70 -20.70
CA GLU A 273 5.49 9.27 -21.28
C GLU A 273 4.29 9.31 -20.33
N ALA A 274 4.48 9.07 -19.03
CA ALA A 274 3.42 9.13 -18.04
C ALA A 274 3.40 10.50 -17.33
N GLY A 275 2.21 10.98 -17.01
CA GLY A 275 1.97 12.13 -16.14
C GLY A 275 1.90 11.74 -14.68
N HIS A 276 0.99 12.38 -13.94
CA HIS A 276 0.80 12.19 -12.50
C HIS A 276 0.01 10.91 -12.15
N SER A 277 -0.57 10.25 -13.13
CA SER A 277 -1.37 9.03 -12.97
C SER A 277 -0.71 7.82 -13.65
N ALA A 278 0.59 7.58 -13.39
CA ALA A 278 1.35 6.51 -14.04
C ALA A 278 0.71 5.12 -13.91
N TYR A 279 0.01 4.83 -12.81
CA TYR A 279 -0.74 3.60 -12.59
C TYR A 279 -1.90 3.40 -13.59
N TRP A 280 -2.44 4.52 -14.10
CA TRP A 280 -3.54 4.59 -15.08
C TRP A 280 -3.03 4.67 -16.52
N GLU A 281 -2.00 5.48 -16.74
CA GLU A 281 -1.48 5.79 -18.07
C GLU A 281 -0.59 4.68 -18.62
N GLN A 282 0.17 4.01 -17.78
CA GLN A 282 1.10 2.94 -18.11
C GLN A 282 0.94 1.75 -17.16
N PRO A 283 -0.27 1.14 -17.07
CA PRO A 283 -0.58 0.13 -16.05
C PRO A 283 0.34 -1.09 -16.12
N GLU A 284 0.75 -1.53 -17.31
CA GLU A 284 1.65 -2.67 -17.46
C GLU A 284 3.04 -2.39 -16.88
N ILE A 285 3.60 -1.20 -17.14
CA ILE A 285 4.90 -0.78 -16.59
C ILE A 285 4.80 -0.64 -15.08
N PHE A 286 3.76 0.05 -14.61
CA PHE A 286 3.51 0.24 -13.19
C PHE A 286 3.39 -1.10 -12.45
N ASN A 287 2.51 -1.98 -12.91
CA ASN A 287 2.24 -3.27 -12.28
C ASN A 287 3.50 -4.14 -12.25
N ARG A 288 4.20 -4.28 -13.37
CA ARG A 288 5.45 -5.05 -13.46
C ARG A 288 6.51 -4.50 -12.50
N THR A 289 6.68 -3.19 -12.44
CA THR A 289 7.68 -2.52 -11.59
C THR A 289 7.38 -2.75 -10.11
N VAL A 290 6.15 -2.48 -9.69
CA VAL A 290 5.74 -2.63 -8.28
C VAL A 290 5.77 -4.10 -7.86
N LEU A 291 5.27 -5.04 -8.69
CA LEU A 291 5.33 -6.48 -8.42
C LEU A 291 6.78 -6.98 -8.31
N ALA A 292 7.66 -6.54 -9.20
CA ALA A 292 9.09 -6.92 -9.13
C ALA A 292 9.75 -6.42 -7.85
N PHE A 293 9.35 -5.24 -7.36
CA PHE A 293 9.85 -4.68 -6.11
C PHE A 293 9.33 -5.42 -4.88
N ILE A 294 8.00 -5.57 -4.73
CA ILE A 294 7.41 -6.16 -3.51
C ILE A 294 7.76 -7.64 -3.33
N ARG A 295 8.07 -8.37 -4.43
CA ARG A 295 8.54 -9.76 -4.37
C ARG A 295 9.87 -9.96 -3.64
N LYS A 296 10.63 -8.90 -3.40
CA LYS A 296 11.92 -8.95 -2.68
C LYS A 296 11.72 -8.98 -1.16
N TYR A 297 10.53 -8.65 -0.69
CA TYR A 297 10.19 -8.42 0.72
C TYR A 297 8.87 -9.11 1.11
#